data_e102d2b132be493e277967bde6a2d588
#
_entry.id   e102d2b132be493e277967bde6a2d588
#
_cell.length_a   1.000
_cell.length_b   1.000
_cell.length_c   1.000
_cell.angle_alpha   90.00
_cell.angle_beta   90.00
_cell.angle_gamma   90.00
#
_symmetry.space_group_name_H-M   'P 1'
#
loop_
_entity.id
_entity.type
_entity.pdbx_description
1 polymer ?
#
loop_
_entity_poly.entity_id
_entity_poly.type
_entity_poly.pdbx_seq_one_letter_code
_entity_poly.pdbx_strand_id
1 'polypeptide(L)'
;MTVIYLEKRFLKIIMGSQISFTAVGDIFMNRMLPEAGYEGLSELSELISSSEVRFANLETTIHDREGYPFPFSGGTWAMAHPSVLDDLKKYNFNLYNAANNHSMDYSHNG
;
A
#
# COMPACT_ATOMS: atom_id res chain seq x y z
N MET A 1 -4.49 9.58 30.14
CA MET A 1 -5.87 9.99 29.74
C MET A 1 -6.12 9.78 28.22
N THR A 2 -5.14 9.87 27.37
CA THR A 2 -5.27 9.73 25.91
C THR A 2 -5.54 8.27 25.45
N VAL A 3 -4.96 7.29 26.13
CA VAL A 3 -5.12 5.86 25.78
C VAL A 3 -6.54 5.37 26.05
N ILE A 4 -7.15 5.80 27.16
CA ILE A 4 -8.55 5.40 27.51
C ILE A 4 -9.57 5.99 26.53
N TYR A 5 -9.27 7.12 25.90
CA TYR A 5 -10.12 7.75 24.90
C TYR A 5 -10.04 7.05 23.54
N LEU A 6 -8.88 6.53 23.18
CA LEU A 6 -8.68 5.70 21.98
C LEU A 6 -9.39 4.34 22.15
N GLU A 7 -9.29 3.71 23.31
CA GLU A 7 -9.97 2.44 23.58
C GLU A 7 -11.49 2.57 23.52
N LYS A 8 -12.06 3.64 24.08
CA LYS A 8 -13.50 3.88 24.02
C LYS A 8 -14.00 4.15 22.60
N ARG A 9 -13.21 4.79 21.76
CA ARG A 9 -13.55 5.00 20.35
C ARG A 9 -13.46 3.70 19.55
N PHE A 10 -12.42 2.92 19.81
CA PHE A 10 -12.22 1.62 19.20
C PHE A 10 -13.31 0.61 19.61
N LEU A 11 -13.66 0.57 20.89
CA LEU A 11 -14.79 -0.25 21.36
C LEU A 11 -16.15 0.20 20.78
N LYS A 12 -16.37 1.48 20.59
CA LYS A 12 -17.61 1.98 20.01
C LYS A 12 -17.74 1.62 18.51
N ILE A 13 -16.61 1.55 17.81
CA ILE A 13 -16.56 1.09 16.42
C ILE A 13 -16.85 -0.41 16.34
N ILE A 14 -16.33 -1.21 17.27
CA ILE A 14 -16.52 -2.67 17.30
C ILE A 14 -17.95 -3.05 17.74
N MET A 15 -18.56 -2.30 18.64
CA MET A 15 -19.85 -2.66 19.25
C MET A 15 -21.10 -2.07 18.56
N GLY A 16 -20.93 -1.21 17.55
CA GLY A 16 -22.08 -0.49 16.98
C GLY A 16 -22.14 -0.35 15.47
N SER A 17 -21.07 -0.68 14.75
CA SER A 17 -21.05 -0.57 13.29
C SER A 17 -20.19 -1.68 12.68
N GLN A 18 -20.66 -2.26 11.62
CA GLN A 18 -19.87 -3.14 10.77
C GLN A 18 -19.00 -2.26 9.86
N ILE A 19 -17.72 -2.60 9.74
CA ILE A 19 -16.79 -2.00 8.80
C ILE A 19 -16.49 -3.05 7.74
N SER A 20 -16.71 -2.71 6.49
CA SER A 20 -16.32 -3.55 5.38
C SER A 20 -14.81 -3.40 5.10
N PHE A 21 -14.15 -4.52 4.85
CA PHE A 21 -12.70 -4.58 4.68
C PHE A 21 -12.35 -5.43 3.46
N THR A 22 -11.62 -4.84 2.53
CA THR A 22 -10.97 -5.56 1.42
C THR A 22 -9.46 -5.55 1.64
N ALA A 23 -8.84 -6.71 1.53
CA ALA A 23 -7.39 -6.85 1.57
C ALA A 23 -6.91 -7.58 0.32
N VAL A 24 -5.83 -7.09 -0.23
CA VAL A 24 -5.04 -7.80 -1.24
C VAL A 24 -3.65 -8.10 -0.70
N GLY A 25 -2.90 -8.93 -1.41
CA GLY A 25 -1.51 -9.24 -1.09
C GLY A 25 -0.54 -8.14 -1.50
N ASP A 26 0.59 -8.57 -2.01
CA ASP A 26 1.72 -7.72 -2.33
C ASP A 26 1.50 -6.90 -3.59
N ILE A 27 1.73 -5.60 -3.48
CA ILE A 27 1.86 -4.71 -4.61
C ILE A 27 3.36 -4.53 -4.88
N PHE A 28 3.82 -5.16 -5.94
CA PHE A 28 5.17 -5.01 -6.44
C PHE A 28 5.15 -4.19 -7.73
N MET A 29 5.12 -2.87 -7.58
CA MET A 29 4.96 -1.94 -8.70
C MET A 29 6.29 -1.20 -8.94
N ASN A 30 7.00 -1.56 -9.99
CA ASN A 30 8.30 -0.99 -10.35
C ASN A 30 8.26 -0.08 -11.59
N ARG A 31 7.10 0.09 -12.20
CA ARG A 31 6.88 0.93 -13.38
C ARG A 31 5.45 1.43 -13.41
N MET A 32 5.23 2.50 -14.14
CA MET A 32 3.88 3.03 -14.38
C MET A 32 3.03 2.07 -15.21
N LEU A 33 1.72 2.14 -14.99
CA LEU A 33 0.74 1.46 -15.84
C LEU A 33 0.79 2.03 -17.27
N PRO A 34 0.39 1.26 -18.27
CA PRO A 34 0.11 1.81 -19.60
C PRO A 34 -0.89 2.96 -19.50
N GLU A 35 -0.75 3.99 -20.33
CA GLU A 35 -1.64 5.16 -20.31
C GLU A 35 -3.12 4.78 -20.48
N ALA A 36 -3.40 3.81 -21.35
CA ALA A 36 -4.75 3.26 -21.55
C ALA A 36 -5.22 2.33 -20.41
N GLY A 37 -4.38 2.07 -19.40
CA GLY A 37 -4.63 1.04 -18.40
C GLY A 37 -4.44 -0.36 -18.97
N TYR A 38 -5.12 -1.33 -18.39
CA TYR A 38 -5.18 -2.72 -18.87
C TYR A 38 -6.61 -3.27 -18.69
N GLU A 39 -6.90 -4.33 -19.41
CA GLU A 39 -8.19 -5.02 -19.32
C GLU A 39 -8.45 -5.48 -17.88
N GLY A 40 -9.63 -5.18 -17.34
CA GLY A 40 -10.05 -5.52 -15.98
C GLY A 40 -9.64 -4.52 -14.90
N LEU A 41 -8.89 -3.44 -15.22
CA LEU A 41 -8.50 -2.44 -14.22
C LEU A 41 -9.71 -1.77 -13.56
N SER A 42 -10.73 -1.44 -14.36
CA SER A 42 -11.95 -0.79 -13.87
C SER A 42 -12.71 -1.70 -12.90
N GLU A 43 -12.94 -2.95 -13.31
CA GLU A 43 -13.65 -3.95 -12.53
C GLU A 43 -12.92 -4.27 -11.22
N LEU A 44 -11.58 -4.36 -11.27
CA LEU A 44 -10.75 -4.56 -10.09
C LEU A 44 -10.85 -3.36 -9.13
N SER A 45 -10.78 -2.14 -9.67
CA SER A 45 -10.91 -0.92 -8.87
C SER A 45 -12.30 -0.81 -8.23
N GLU A 46 -13.35 -1.15 -8.94
CA GLU A 46 -14.71 -1.20 -8.40
C GLU A 46 -14.85 -2.23 -7.27
N LEU A 47 -14.30 -3.44 -7.47
CA LEU A 47 -14.30 -4.49 -6.46
C LEU A 47 -13.58 -4.03 -5.19
N ILE A 48 -12.39 -3.43 -5.32
CA ILE A 48 -11.63 -2.90 -4.18
C ILE A 48 -12.44 -1.78 -3.51
N SER A 49 -13.05 -0.90 -4.27
CA SER A 49 -13.81 0.26 -3.78
C SER A 49 -15.10 -0.11 -3.05
N SER A 50 -15.53 -1.35 -3.13
CA SER A 50 -16.76 -1.83 -2.47
C SER A 50 -16.67 -1.82 -0.93
N SER A 51 -15.48 -1.66 -0.36
CA SER A 51 -15.22 -1.66 1.08
C SER A 51 -14.76 -0.30 1.60
N GLU A 52 -15.04 -0.04 2.88
CA GLU A 52 -14.61 1.19 3.58
C GLU A 52 -13.09 1.20 3.82
N VAL A 53 -12.53 0.05 4.21
CA VAL A 53 -11.08 -0.14 4.36
C VAL A 53 -10.59 -1.01 3.20
N ARG A 54 -9.58 -0.50 2.50
CA ARG A 54 -9.00 -1.12 1.31
C ARG A 54 -7.49 -1.20 1.48
N PHE A 55 -7.04 -2.36 1.89
CA PHE A 55 -5.66 -2.62 2.34
C PHE A 55 -4.83 -3.31 1.26
N ALA A 56 -3.56 -2.93 1.19
CA ALA A 56 -2.55 -3.62 0.39
C ALA A 56 -1.18 -3.60 1.07
N ASN A 57 -0.34 -4.60 0.78
CA ASN A 57 1.07 -4.58 1.15
C ASN A 57 1.87 -3.90 0.03
N LEU A 58 2.42 -2.71 0.30
CA LEU A 58 3.29 -2.01 -0.65
C LEU A 58 4.71 -2.52 -0.47
N GLU A 59 5.13 -3.45 -1.32
CA GLU A 59 6.45 -4.08 -1.23
C GLU A 59 7.56 -3.24 -1.84
N THR A 60 7.25 -2.40 -2.81
CA THR A 60 8.23 -1.58 -3.51
C THR A 60 8.55 -0.32 -2.70
N THR A 61 9.82 -0.02 -2.50
CA THR A 61 10.25 1.29 -1.99
C THR A 61 10.00 2.37 -3.03
N ILE A 62 9.45 3.50 -2.61
CA ILE A 62 9.03 4.59 -3.51
C ILE A 62 9.90 5.81 -3.26
N HIS A 63 10.88 6.04 -4.13
CA HIS A 63 11.83 7.14 -4.01
C HIS A 63 12.49 7.47 -5.36
N ASP A 64 13.14 8.62 -5.45
CA ASP A 64 13.86 9.07 -6.65
C ASP A 64 15.37 8.87 -6.50
N ARG A 65 15.77 7.62 -6.21
CA ARG A 65 17.18 7.20 -6.08
C ARG A 65 17.95 7.86 -4.93
N GLU A 66 17.27 8.24 -3.85
CA GLU A 66 17.91 8.85 -2.68
C GLU A 66 18.77 7.88 -1.89
N GLY A 67 18.52 6.60 -1.98
CA GLY A 67 19.27 5.57 -1.29
C GLY A 67 20.33 4.90 -2.16
N TYR A 68 20.92 3.89 -1.59
CA TYR A 68 21.79 2.94 -2.28
C TYR A 68 21.33 1.52 -1.94
N PRO A 69 21.49 0.56 -2.86
CA PRO A 69 21.09 -0.82 -2.61
C PRO A 69 21.74 -1.36 -1.33
N PHE A 70 20.91 -1.93 -0.46
CA PHE A 70 21.42 -2.57 0.74
C PHE A 70 22.26 -3.80 0.36
N PRO A 71 23.38 -4.12 1.07
CA PRO A 71 24.28 -5.21 0.71
C PRO A 71 23.63 -6.59 0.63
N PHE A 72 22.52 -6.78 1.31
CA PHE A 72 21.78 -8.03 1.32
C PHE A 72 20.34 -7.78 0.87
N SER A 73 19.86 -8.57 -0.08
CA SER A 73 18.51 -8.53 -0.58
C SER A 73 17.83 -9.89 -0.32
N GLY A 74 16.54 -9.88 -0.04
CA GLY A 74 15.71 -11.09 0.08
C GLY A 74 15.33 -11.71 -1.28
N GLY A 75 16.03 -11.33 -2.36
CA GLY A 75 15.78 -11.79 -3.73
C GLY A 75 16.11 -10.73 -4.74
N THR A 76 15.39 -9.62 -4.75
CA THR A 76 15.64 -8.46 -5.62
C THR A 76 15.53 -7.17 -4.82
N TRP A 77 16.07 -6.08 -5.34
CA TRP A 77 15.86 -4.74 -4.80
C TRP A 77 14.65 -4.11 -5.50
N ALA A 78 13.64 -3.76 -4.72
CA ALA A 78 12.39 -3.21 -5.21
C ALA A 78 12.38 -1.69 -5.08
N MET A 79 12.41 -1.00 -6.22
CA MET A 79 12.34 0.46 -6.27
C MET A 79 11.38 0.91 -7.36
N ALA A 80 10.64 1.98 -7.10
CA ALA A 80 9.87 2.69 -8.11
C ALA A 80 9.98 4.21 -7.91
N HIS A 81 9.89 4.93 -9.02
CA HIS A 81 9.82 6.38 -8.99
C HIS A 81 8.49 6.84 -8.38
N PRO A 82 8.45 7.97 -7.62
CA PRO A 82 7.24 8.47 -6.98
C PRO A 82 6.00 8.64 -7.88
N SER A 83 6.18 8.80 -9.18
CA SER A 83 5.07 8.88 -10.14
C SER A 83 4.16 7.65 -10.16
N VAL A 84 4.64 6.48 -9.72
CA VAL A 84 3.78 5.27 -9.64
C VAL A 84 2.66 5.42 -8.60
N LEU A 85 2.78 6.36 -7.66
CA LEU A 85 1.73 6.64 -6.68
C LEU A 85 0.45 7.15 -7.34
N ASP A 86 0.56 7.84 -8.47
CA ASP A 86 -0.62 8.28 -9.22
C ASP A 86 -1.36 7.12 -9.88
N ASP A 87 -0.62 6.09 -10.27
CA ASP A 87 -1.21 4.85 -10.76
C ASP A 87 -1.82 4.02 -9.62
N LEU A 88 -1.16 3.96 -8.45
CA LEU A 88 -1.72 3.28 -7.28
C LEU A 88 -3.08 3.85 -6.85
N LYS A 89 -3.30 5.15 -7.03
CA LYS A 89 -4.59 5.79 -6.77
C LYS A 89 -5.73 5.23 -7.63
N LYS A 90 -5.42 4.74 -8.83
CA LYS A 90 -6.42 4.15 -9.75
C LYS A 90 -7.05 2.87 -9.19
N TYR A 91 -6.36 2.18 -8.26
CA TYR A 91 -6.89 1.00 -7.57
C TYR A 91 -7.75 1.33 -6.35
N ASN A 92 -7.78 2.59 -5.92
CA ASN A 92 -8.57 3.07 -4.78
C ASN A 92 -8.20 2.47 -3.42
N PHE A 93 -6.99 1.96 -3.23
CA PHE A 93 -6.52 1.61 -1.89
C PHE A 93 -6.43 2.85 -0.99
N ASN A 94 -6.73 2.69 0.30
CA ASN A 94 -6.65 3.77 1.29
C ASN A 94 -5.83 3.41 2.54
N LEU A 95 -5.30 2.19 2.59
CA LEU A 95 -4.43 1.72 3.66
C LEU A 95 -3.32 0.85 3.08
N TYR A 96 -2.07 1.17 3.42
CA TYR A 96 -0.91 0.42 2.98
C TYR A 96 -0.07 -0.03 4.16
N ASN A 97 0.43 -1.27 4.10
CA ASN A 97 1.57 -1.69 4.89
C ASN A 97 2.85 -1.42 4.09
N ALA A 98 3.85 -0.81 4.72
CA ALA A 98 5.19 -0.65 4.15
C ALA A 98 6.27 -1.30 5.03
N ALA A 99 5.88 -1.99 6.11
CA ALA A 99 6.79 -2.70 7.00
C ALA A 99 6.94 -4.16 6.55
N ASN A 100 7.75 -4.39 5.53
CA ASN A 100 7.99 -5.70 4.92
C ASN A 100 9.49 -5.93 4.66
N ASN A 101 9.84 -7.06 4.04
CA ASN A 101 11.22 -7.42 3.75
C ASN A 101 11.92 -6.49 2.74
N HIS A 102 11.17 -5.72 1.95
CA HIS A 102 11.72 -4.75 0.99
C HIS A 102 11.90 -3.35 1.56
N SER A 103 11.41 -3.07 2.77
CA SER A 103 11.48 -1.73 3.39
C SER A 103 12.88 -1.12 3.48
N MET A 104 13.91 -1.96 3.45
CA MET A 104 15.32 -1.55 3.56
C MET A 104 16.13 -1.80 2.29
N ASP A 105 15.49 -2.10 1.17
CA ASP A 105 16.17 -2.43 -0.09
C ASP A 105 17.15 -1.33 -0.55
N TYR A 106 16.85 -0.09 -0.23
CA TYR A 106 17.69 1.07 -0.54
C TYR A 106 18.17 1.80 0.71
N SER A 107 18.41 1.05 1.80
CA SER A 107 18.93 1.58 3.07
C SER A 107 17.94 2.54 3.74
N HIS A 108 18.43 3.36 4.66
CA HIS A 108 17.58 4.30 5.43
C HIS A 108 17.05 5.50 4.63
N ASN A 109 17.55 5.70 3.43
CA ASN A 109 17.20 6.85 2.60
C ASN A 109 16.25 6.50 1.44
N GLY A 110 15.98 5.23 1.24
CA GLY A 110 15.06 4.74 0.21
C GLY A 110 13.62 4.57 0.66
#